data_c03db8503f5522ed756d5c40f1c58b76
#
_entry.id   c03db8503f5522ed756d5c40f1c58b76
#
_cell.length_a   1.000
_cell.length_b   1.000
_cell.length_c   1.000
_cell.angle_alpha   90.00
_cell.angle_beta   90.00
_cell.angle_gamma   90.00
#
_symmetry.space_group_name_H-M   'P 1'
#
loop_
_entity.id
_entity.type
_entity.pdbx_description
1 polymer ?
#
loop_
_entity_poly.entity_id
_entity_poly.type
_entity_poly.pdbx_seq_one_letter_code
_entity_poly.pdbx_strand_id
1 'polypeptide(L)'
;SDTVNINNTFSNLDIALSTYINSYGAYPFDKVGYCLIPFNSGAMEHASSIHIGRGFINGSQTYATLWAHELSHMWWGDKVTCETAEDMWLNEGFASFNEALYTQVVDGEPAYKDWIRANHRKVLQFAHTPAQDGSYLTMNNIPHDYTYGMHVYQKGADLVHTMRYYMGDSAFFAGCQNYMNNKAYS
;
A
#
# COMPACT_ATOMS: atom_id res chain seq x y z
N SER A 1 18.27 -22.47 0.04
CA SER A 1 17.24 -23.02 -0.87
C SER A 1 16.08 -22.06 -0.98
N ASP A 2 15.28 -22.18 -2.01
CA ASP A 2 14.12 -21.29 -2.23
C ASP A 2 13.16 -21.31 -1.03
N THR A 3 12.94 -22.45 -0.39
CA THR A 3 12.10 -22.56 0.82
C THR A 3 12.62 -21.73 1.98
N VAL A 4 13.94 -21.72 2.22
CA VAL A 4 14.54 -20.90 3.29
C VAL A 4 14.35 -19.40 2.98
N ASN A 5 14.56 -19.01 1.74
CA ASN A 5 14.36 -17.63 1.33
C ASN A 5 12.89 -17.18 1.46
N ILE A 6 11.95 -18.05 1.05
CA ILE A 6 10.51 -17.79 1.21
C ILE A 6 10.17 -17.58 2.68
N ASN A 7 10.54 -18.52 3.55
CA ASN A 7 10.22 -18.45 4.98
C ASN A 7 10.81 -17.19 5.63
N ASN A 8 12.05 -16.85 5.29
CA ASN A 8 12.68 -15.65 5.85
C ASN A 8 12.08 -14.35 5.31
N THR A 9 11.80 -14.28 4.00
CA THR A 9 11.20 -13.08 3.40
C THR A 9 9.82 -12.80 3.98
N PHE A 10 9.00 -13.83 4.18
CA PHE A 10 7.64 -13.68 4.70
C PHE A 10 7.52 -13.92 6.21
N SER A 11 8.63 -13.82 6.98
CA SER A 11 8.60 -14.08 8.43
C SER A 11 7.66 -13.17 9.22
N ASN A 12 7.33 -11.99 8.70
CA ASN A 12 6.41 -11.02 9.31
C ASN A 12 5.03 -10.99 8.64
N LEU A 13 4.70 -11.99 7.80
CA LEU A 13 3.42 -12.00 7.07
C LEU A 13 2.21 -11.99 8.01
N ASP A 14 2.27 -12.78 9.10
CA ASP A 14 1.20 -12.84 10.09
C ASP A 14 1.00 -11.50 10.80
N ILE A 15 2.08 -10.76 11.03
CA ILE A 15 2.03 -9.43 11.63
C ILE A 15 1.33 -8.45 10.67
N ALA A 16 1.73 -8.44 9.40
CA ALA A 16 1.12 -7.60 8.38
C ALA A 16 -0.38 -7.91 8.23
N LEU A 17 -0.71 -9.19 8.06
CA LEU A 17 -2.09 -9.66 7.92
C LEU A 17 -2.96 -9.25 9.11
N SER A 18 -2.49 -9.51 10.33
CA SER A 18 -3.20 -9.14 11.57
C SER A 18 -3.37 -7.63 11.68
N THR A 19 -2.38 -6.84 11.29
CA THR A 19 -2.44 -5.38 11.29
C THR A 19 -3.54 -4.89 10.35
N TYR A 20 -3.60 -5.40 9.13
CA TYR A 20 -4.61 -4.98 8.16
C TYR A 20 -6.01 -5.49 8.51
N ILE A 21 -6.15 -6.69 9.07
CA ILE A 21 -7.43 -7.18 9.62
C ILE A 21 -7.95 -6.25 10.72
N ASN A 22 -7.11 -5.86 11.66
CA ASN A 22 -7.49 -4.95 12.74
C ASN A 22 -7.83 -3.55 12.22
N SER A 23 -7.15 -3.09 11.17
CA SER A 23 -7.34 -1.76 10.59
C SER A 23 -8.58 -1.67 9.69
N TYR A 24 -8.84 -2.70 8.88
CA TYR A 24 -9.79 -2.63 7.75
C TYR A 24 -10.91 -3.68 7.81
N GLY A 25 -10.89 -4.58 8.79
CA GLY A 25 -11.83 -5.69 8.91
C GLY A 25 -11.32 -7.00 8.34
N ALA A 26 -12.13 -8.04 8.41
CA ALA A 26 -11.75 -9.40 8.03
C ALA A 26 -11.12 -9.47 6.62
N TYR A 27 -10.12 -10.33 6.47
CA TYR A 27 -9.51 -10.64 5.17
C TYR A 27 -10.60 -11.12 4.20
N PRO A 28 -10.71 -10.54 3.00
CA PRO A 28 -11.89 -10.73 2.16
C PRO A 28 -11.90 -12.02 1.34
N PHE A 29 -10.82 -12.78 1.30
CA PHE A 29 -10.67 -13.98 0.46
C PHE A 29 -10.38 -15.22 1.28
N ASP A 30 -10.47 -16.41 0.64
CA ASP A 30 -10.27 -17.71 1.31
C ASP A 30 -8.81 -18.01 1.65
N LYS A 31 -7.86 -17.37 0.95
CA LYS A 31 -6.42 -17.62 1.14
C LYS A 31 -5.58 -16.38 0.85
N VAL A 32 -4.43 -16.29 1.50
CA VAL A 32 -3.30 -15.43 1.08
C VAL A 32 -2.36 -16.27 0.23
N GLY A 33 -2.08 -15.85 -0.99
CA GLY A 33 -1.16 -16.55 -1.89
C GLY A 33 -0.19 -15.59 -2.57
N TYR A 34 1.09 -16.01 -2.68
CA TYR A 34 2.11 -15.32 -3.47
C TYR A 34 2.63 -16.25 -4.55
N CYS A 35 2.61 -15.80 -5.79
CA CYS A 35 3.14 -16.49 -6.94
C CYS A 35 4.44 -15.83 -7.39
N LEU A 36 5.54 -16.60 -7.41
CA LEU A 36 6.83 -16.09 -7.88
C LEU A 36 6.89 -16.10 -9.40
N ILE A 37 7.02 -14.94 -9.99
CA ILE A 37 7.09 -14.79 -11.44
C ILE A 37 8.48 -14.30 -11.90
N PRO A 38 8.90 -14.60 -13.14
CA PRO A 38 10.17 -14.14 -13.72
C PRO A 38 10.08 -12.67 -14.15
N PHE A 39 9.82 -11.78 -13.20
CA PHE A 39 9.58 -10.36 -13.39
C PHE A 39 10.50 -9.59 -12.44
N ASN A 40 11.08 -8.47 -12.87
CA ASN A 40 12.14 -7.79 -12.12
C ASN A 40 11.75 -6.38 -11.67
N SER A 41 10.53 -5.94 -11.91
CA SER A 41 10.12 -4.56 -11.64
C SER A 41 8.80 -4.48 -10.84
N GLY A 42 8.78 -5.04 -9.61
CA GLY A 42 7.64 -4.92 -8.71
C GLY A 42 6.80 -6.17 -8.57
N ALA A 43 5.52 -5.97 -8.30
CA ALA A 43 4.56 -7.05 -8.06
C ALA A 43 3.18 -6.65 -8.63
N MET A 44 2.18 -7.52 -8.44
CA MET A 44 0.80 -7.29 -8.89
C MET A 44 -0.17 -7.98 -7.92
N GLU A 45 -1.11 -7.22 -7.45
CA GLU A 45 -2.02 -7.53 -6.36
C GLU A 45 -3.17 -8.50 -6.71
N HIS A 46 -3.06 -9.34 -7.72
CA HIS A 46 -4.15 -10.23 -8.08
C HIS A 46 -4.81 -10.89 -6.86
N ALA A 47 -6.11 -10.74 -6.75
CA ALA A 47 -6.93 -11.20 -5.63
C ALA A 47 -6.57 -12.63 -5.18
N SER A 48 -6.14 -12.79 -3.93
CA SER A 48 -5.70 -14.06 -3.33
C SER A 48 -4.53 -14.79 -4.04
N SER A 49 -3.91 -14.18 -5.06
CA SER A 49 -2.77 -14.74 -5.81
C SER A 49 -1.81 -13.65 -6.26
N ILE A 50 -1.21 -12.98 -5.29
CA ILE A 50 -0.27 -11.87 -5.52
C ILE A 50 0.92 -12.35 -6.34
N HIS A 51 1.17 -11.75 -7.49
CA HIS A 51 2.33 -12.03 -8.31
C HIS A 51 3.48 -11.14 -7.91
N ILE A 52 4.61 -11.73 -7.52
CA ILE A 52 5.79 -10.98 -7.08
C ILE A 52 7.03 -11.46 -7.83
N GLY A 53 7.86 -10.53 -8.25
CA GLY A 53 9.11 -10.85 -8.93
C GLY A 53 10.01 -11.73 -8.06
N ARG A 54 10.51 -12.83 -8.61
CA ARG A 54 11.33 -13.82 -7.88
C ARG A 54 12.54 -13.21 -7.19
N GLY A 55 13.15 -12.16 -7.75
CA GLY A 55 14.30 -11.45 -7.18
C GLY A 55 14.01 -10.76 -5.86
N PHE A 56 12.75 -10.46 -5.55
CA PHE A 56 12.35 -9.84 -4.27
C PHE A 56 12.24 -10.84 -3.12
N ILE A 57 12.23 -12.15 -3.43
CA ILE A 57 12.14 -13.22 -2.43
C ILE A 57 13.55 -13.79 -2.19
N ASN A 58 14.38 -13.00 -1.55
CA ASN A 58 15.82 -13.27 -1.40
C ASN A 58 16.24 -13.76 0.00
N GLY A 59 15.29 -13.94 0.90
CA GLY A 59 15.54 -14.38 2.27
C GLY A 59 15.87 -13.24 3.24
N SER A 60 15.67 -11.98 2.84
CA SER A 60 15.82 -10.80 3.70
C SER A 60 14.53 -10.00 3.80
N GLN A 61 14.49 -9.04 4.73
CA GLN A 61 13.38 -8.10 4.90
C GLN A 61 13.51 -6.84 4.03
N THR A 62 14.52 -6.77 3.14
CA THR A 62 14.80 -5.58 2.31
C THR A 62 13.60 -5.15 1.46
N TYR A 63 12.80 -6.12 1.02
CA TYR A 63 11.63 -5.88 0.19
C TYR A 63 10.30 -6.15 0.94
N ALA A 64 10.33 -6.10 2.26
CA ALA A 64 9.14 -6.41 3.06
C ALA A 64 7.99 -5.43 2.82
N THR A 65 8.29 -4.15 2.63
CA THR A 65 7.27 -3.15 2.31
C THR A 65 6.59 -3.43 0.97
N LEU A 66 7.30 -3.97 -0.02
CA LEU A 66 6.71 -4.35 -1.31
C LEU A 66 5.63 -5.42 -1.14
N TRP A 67 5.96 -6.58 -0.53
CA TRP A 67 4.97 -7.62 -0.39
C TRP A 67 3.84 -7.24 0.60
N ALA A 68 4.11 -6.36 1.57
CA ALA A 68 3.09 -5.83 2.47
C ALA A 68 2.15 -4.84 1.75
N HIS A 69 2.67 -4.02 0.84
CA HIS A 69 1.91 -3.17 -0.08
C HIS A 69 0.90 -4.02 -0.87
N GLU A 70 1.38 -5.04 -1.56
CA GLU A 70 0.52 -5.92 -2.35
C GLU A 70 -0.51 -6.68 -1.50
N LEU A 71 -0.15 -7.10 -0.28
CA LEU A 71 -1.12 -7.70 0.64
C LEU A 71 -2.25 -6.74 1.01
N SER A 72 -1.93 -5.46 1.17
CA SER A 72 -2.92 -4.46 1.56
C SER A 72 -3.96 -4.17 0.49
N HIS A 73 -3.60 -4.40 -0.76
CA HIS A 73 -4.52 -4.30 -1.90
C HIS A 73 -5.70 -5.26 -1.81
N MET A 74 -5.60 -6.35 -1.05
CA MET A 74 -6.75 -7.22 -0.80
C MET A 74 -7.95 -6.46 -0.23
N TRP A 75 -7.72 -5.35 0.49
CA TRP A 75 -8.76 -4.42 0.95
C TRP A 75 -8.89 -3.22 0.00
N TRP A 76 -7.77 -2.57 -0.36
CA TRP A 76 -7.71 -1.32 -1.13
C TRP A 76 -7.29 -1.58 -2.58
N GLY A 77 -8.22 -2.06 -3.39
CA GLY A 77 -8.00 -2.45 -4.79
C GLY A 77 -8.87 -3.63 -5.19
N ASP A 78 -8.90 -4.67 -4.35
CA ASP A 78 -9.64 -5.89 -4.66
C ASP A 78 -11.02 -5.94 -4.01
N LYS A 79 -11.11 -5.69 -2.70
CA LYS A 79 -12.41 -5.66 -2.01
C LYS A 79 -13.18 -4.39 -2.33
N VAL A 80 -12.51 -3.27 -2.30
CA VAL A 80 -13.02 -1.96 -2.70
C VAL A 80 -12.01 -1.34 -3.64
N THR A 81 -12.44 -0.94 -4.82
CA THR A 81 -11.58 -0.29 -5.83
C THR A 81 -12.12 1.09 -6.21
N CYS A 82 -11.28 1.90 -6.82
CA CYS A 82 -11.70 3.16 -7.41
C CYS A 82 -12.63 2.93 -8.60
N GLU A 83 -13.57 3.83 -8.85
CA GLU A 83 -14.51 3.73 -9.97
C GLU A 83 -13.82 3.91 -11.32
N THR A 84 -12.83 4.81 -11.36
CA THR A 84 -12.04 5.10 -12.56
C THR A 84 -10.54 5.18 -12.23
N ALA A 85 -9.70 5.02 -13.24
CA ALA A 85 -8.24 5.11 -13.09
C ALA A 85 -7.78 6.50 -12.58
N GLU A 86 -8.56 7.54 -12.83
CA GLU A 86 -8.28 8.90 -12.37
C GLU A 86 -8.34 9.05 -10.84
N ASP A 87 -8.96 8.10 -10.14
CA ASP A 87 -9.02 8.01 -8.68
C ASP A 87 -8.14 6.88 -8.10
N MET A 88 -7.16 6.39 -8.87
CA MET A 88 -6.25 5.29 -8.48
C MET A 88 -5.51 5.52 -7.15
N TRP A 89 -5.44 6.75 -6.66
CA TRP A 89 -4.88 7.04 -5.34
C TRP A 89 -5.64 6.35 -4.19
N LEU A 90 -6.93 5.98 -4.39
CA LEU A 90 -7.69 5.20 -3.42
C LEU A 90 -7.13 3.79 -3.25
N ASN A 91 -6.60 3.22 -4.32
CA ASN A 91 -5.92 1.93 -4.28
C ASN A 91 -4.47 2.11 -3.83
N GLU A 92 -3.66 2.77 -4.64
CA GLU A 92 -2.21 2.86 -4.47
C GLU A 92 -1.75 3.77 -3.34
N GLY A 93 -2.47 4.86 -3.09
CA GLY A 93 -2.16 5.76 -1.98
C GLY A 93 -2.40 5.11 -0.63
N PHE A 94 -3.49 4.33 -0.48
CA PHE A 94 -3.72 3.53 0.71
C PHE A 94 -2.72 2.38 0.82
N ALA A 95 -2.39 1.70 -0.27
CA ALA A 95 -1.39 0.62 -0.24
C ALA A 95 0.00 1.16 0.12
N SER A 96 0.40 2.32 -0.42
CA SER A 96 1.64 2.99 -0.03
C SER A 96 1.65 3.45 1.44
N PHE A 97 0.52 3.97 1.95
CA PHE A 97 0.38 4.27 3.38
C PHE A 97 0.52 3.00 4.24
N ASN A 98 0.04 1.87 3.76
CA ASN A 98 0.13 0.59 4.46
C ASN A 98 1.57 0.04 4.56
N GLU A 99 2.49 0.47 3.69
CA GLU A 99 3.92 0.25 3.90
C GLU A 99 4.41 0.94 5.19
N ALA A 100 3.96 2.18 5.42
CA ALA A 100 4.28 2.89 6.66
C ALA A 100 3.61 2.23 7.88
N LEU A 101 2.37 1.80 7.76
CA LEU A 101 1.66 1.10 8.83
C LEU A 101 2.32 -0.23 9.19
N TYR A 102 2.76 -1.01 8.20
CA TYR A 102 3.59 -2.20 8.39
C TYR A 102 4.89 -1.86 9.12
N THR A 103 5.61 -0.84 8.65
CA THR A 103 6.85 -0.36 9.31
C THR A 103 6.60 0.03 10.75
N GLN A 104 5.47 0.68 11.07
CA GLN A 104 5.10 1.05 12.43
C GLN A 104 5.00 -0.16 13.36
N VAL A 105 4.38 -1.25 12.91
CA VAL A 105 4.17 -2.43 13.77
C VAL A 105 5.41 -3.30 13.89
N VAL A 106 6.24 -3.36 12.87
CA VAL A 106 7.46 -4.20 12.88
C VAL A 106 8.64 -3.46 13.51
N ASP A 107 8.86 -2.19 13.15
CA ASP A 107 10.05 -1.43 13.50
C ASP A 107 9.76 -0.28 14.49
N GLY A 108 8.49 -0.06 14.80
CA GLY A 108 8.04 0.91 15.79
C GLY A 108 7.76 2.32 15.26
N GLU A 109 7.25 3.15 16.16
CA GLU A 109 6.82 4.53 15.85
C GLU A 109 7.93 5.44 15.29
N PRO A 110 9.20 5.36 15.72
CA PRO A 110 10.26 6.15 15.10
C PRO A 110 10.46 5.83 13.62
N ALA A 111 10.44 4.54 13.25
CA ALA A 111 10.59 4.10 11.87
C ALA A 111 9.41 4.53 10.99
N TYR A 112 8.18 4.47 11.53
CA TYR A 112 7.00 5.05 10.88
C TYR A 112 7.19 6.53 10.55
N LYS A 113 7.60 7.32 11.54
CA LYS A 113 7.85 8.76 11.34
C LYS A 113 8.93 9.04 10.32
N ASP A 114 9.96 8.23 10.28
CA ASP A 114 11.03 8.37 9.29
C ASP A 114 10.56 8.00 7.89
N TRP A 115 9.72 6.96 7.75
CA TRP A 115 9.07 6.61 6.49
C TRP A 115 8.21 7.78 5.98
N ILE A 116 7.32 8.32 6.82
CA ILE A 116 6.46 9.45 6.46
C ILE A 116 7.28 10.69 6.06
N ARG A 117 8.32 11.02 6.81
CA ARG A 117 9.21 12.16 6.46
C ARG A 117 9.91 11.96 5.12
N ALA A 118 10.39 10.74 4.87
CA ALA A 118 11.04 10.41 3.60
C ALA A 118 10.05 10.50 2.43
N ASN A 119 8.84 9.97 2.60
CA ASN A 119 7.77 10.07 1.60
C ASN A 119 7.38 11.54 1.32
N HIS A 120 7.15 12.32 2.37
CA HIS A 120 6.82 13.74 2.24
C HIS A 120 7.91 14.53 1.50
N ARG A 121 9.20 14.25 1.76
CA ARG A 121 10.31 14.85 0.99
C ARG A 121 10.24 14.51 -0.49
N LYS A 122 9.92 13.26 -0.85
CA LYS A 122 9.73 12.84 -2.25
C LYS A 122 8.59 13.63 -2.90
N VAL A 123 7.47 13.78 -2.22
CA VAL A 123 6.32 14.57 -2.72
C VAL A 123 6.75 16.01 -2.99
N LEU A 124 7.39 16.67 -2.02
CA LEU A 124 7.82 18.07 -2.16
C LEU A 124 8.89 18.27 -3.25
N GLN A 125 9.79 17.29 -3.42
CA GLN A 125 10.89 17.40 -4.36
C GLN A 125 10.51 17.03 -5.79
N PHE A 126 9.58 16.11 -5.97
CA PHE A 126 9.39 15.47 -7.27
C PHE A 126 7.93 15.51 -7.78
N ALA A 127 6.92 15.30 -6.94
CA ALA A 127 5.54 15.17 -7.41
C ALA A 127 4.99 16.43 -8.11
N HIS A 128 5.60 17.59 -7.86
CA HIS A 128 5.17 18.87 -8.42
C HIS A 128 6.19 19.46 -9.41
N THR A 129 7.10 18.65 -9.92
CA THR A 129 8.10 19.11 -10.90
C THR A 129 7.77 18.62 -12.30
N PRO A 130 8.03 19.43 -13.36
CA PRO A 130 7.78 19.01 -14.75
C PRO A 130 8.51 17.74 -15.17
N ALA A 131 9.60 17.37 -14.49
CA ALA A 131 10.39 16.19 -14.80
C ALA A 131 9.76 14.89 -14.29
N GLN A 132 8.79 14.96 -13.37
CA GLN A 132 8.16 13.77 -12.77
C GLN A 132 6.68 13.66 -13.19
N ASP A 133 5.81 14.40 -12.55
CA ASP A 133 4.38 14.41 -12.87
C ASP A 133 3.88 15.80 -13.26
N GLY A 134 4.77 16.79 -13.26
CA GLY A 134 4.64 18.06 -13.96
C GLY A 134 3.72 19.09 -13.38
N SER A 135 2.89 18.84 -12.38
CA SER A 135 1.93 19.85 -11.99
C SER A 135 1.41 19.72 -10.57
N TYR A 136 0.84 20.82 -10.07
CA TYR A 136 0.09 20.88 -8.81
C TYR A 136 -1.31 20.28 -9.01
N LEU A 137 -1.38 18.98 -9.28
CA LEU A 137 -2.64 18.27 -9.47
C LEU A 137 -3.37 18.08 -8.12
N THR A 138 -4.69 18.17 -8.17
CA THR A 138 -5.55 17.72 -7.07
C THR A 138 -5.55 16.18 -7.04
N MET A 139 -5.99 15.58 -5.92
CA MET A 139 -6.14 14.12 -5.82
C MET A 139 -7.42 13.63 -6.51
N ASN A 140 -8.32 14.54 -6.84
CA ASN A 140 -9.57 14.22 -7.53
C ASN A 140 -9.40 14.33 -9.03
N ASN A 141 -9.76 13.28 -9.75
CA ASN A 141 -9.74 13.24 -11.21
C ASN A 141 -8.35 13.58 -11.80
N ILE A 142 -7.34 12.85 -11.37
CA ILE A 142 -5.97 12.97 -11.90
C ILE A 142 -5.98 12.63 -13.40
N PRO A 143 -5.34 13.42 -14.27
CA PRO A 143 -5.26 13.09 -15.70
C PRO A 143 -4.71 11.69 -15.92
N HIS A 144 -5.24 10.98 -16.92
CA HIS A 144 -4.96 9.56 -17.17
C HIS A 144 -3.46 9.23 -17.26
N ASP A 145 -2.65 10.11 -17.82
CA ASP A 145 -1.18 9.92 -17.95
C ASP A 145 -0.45 9.88 -16.59
N TYR A 146 -1.11 10.31 -15.49
CA TYR A 146 -0.53 10.40 -14.14
C TYR A 146 -1.14 9.40 -13.14
N THR A 147 -1.99 8.47 -13.60
CA THR A 147 -2.69 7.51 -12.72
C THR A 147 -1.80 6.46 -12.05
N TYR A 148 -0.53 6.39 -12.45
CA TYR A 148 0.51 5.55 -11.81
C TYR A 148 1.77 6.35 -11.47
N GLY A 149 1.62 7.64 -11.23
CA GLY A 149 2.72 8.54 -10.87
C GLY A 149 2.79 8.85 -9.38
N MET A 150 3.71 9.75 -9.02
CA MET A 150 3.96 10.13 -7.63
C MET A 150 2.77 10.83 -6.95
N HIS A 151 1.85 11.41 -7.71
CA HIS A 151 0.61 11.94 -7.16
C HIS A 151 -0.25 10.83 -6.57
N VAL A 152 -0.31 9.68 -7.23
CA VAL A 152 -1.15 8.55 -6.81
C VAL A 152 -0.52 7.83 -5.61
N TYR A 153 0.73 7.42 -5.72
CA TYR A 153 1.44 6.66 -4.67
C TYR A 153 1.85 7.54 -3.49
N GLN A 154 2.85 8.41 -3.68
CA GLN A 154 3.49 9.14 -2.60
C GLN A 154 2.60 10.22 -2.00
N LYS A 155 1.99 11.05 -2.86
CA LYS A 155 1.08 12.10 -2.39
C LYS A 155 -0.22 11.50 -1.86
N GLY A 156 -0.70 10.39 -2.45
CA GLY A 156 -1.81 9.60 -1.92
C GLY A 156 -1.54 9.12 -0.50
N ALA A 157 -0.37 8.53 -0.25
CA ALA A 157 0.04 8.10 1.09
C ALA A 157 0.12 9.26 2.10
N ASP A 158 0.66 10.42 1.67
CA ASP A 158 0.69 11.63 2.52
C ASP A 158 -0.71 12.13 2.87
N LEU A 159 -1.66 12.05 1.92
CA LEU A 159 -3.05 12.41 2.16
C LEU A 159 -3.69 11.47 3.18
N VAL A 160 -3.52 10.16 3.03
CA VAL A 160 -4.04 9.14 3.96
C VAL A 160 -3.45 9.32 5.36
N HIS A 161 -2.12 9.56 5.46
CA HIS A 161 -1.48 9.91 6.73
C HIS A 161 -2.08 11.17 7.34
N THR A 162 -2.31 12.21 6.55
CA THR A 162 -2.91 13.47 7.00
C THR A 162 -4.33 13.27 7.53
N MET A 163 -5.14 12.47 6.83
CA MET A 163 -6.49 12.09 7.31
C MET A 163 -6.41 11.38 8.65
N ARG A 164 -5.53 10.37 8.79
CA ARG A 164 -5.32 9.65 10.06
C ARG A 164 -4.92 10.60 11.19
N TYR A 165 -4.01 11.55 10.92
CA TYR A 165 -3.55 12.51 11.91
C TYR A 165 -4.68 13.43 12.41
N TYR A 166 -5.47 14.00 11.50
CA TYR A 166 -6.56 14.92 11.87
C TYR A 166 -7.75 14.22 12.51
N MET A 167 -8.08 13.00 12.09
CA MET A 167 -9.19 12.23 12.65
C MET A 167 -8.82 11.52 13.96
N GLY A 168 -7.55 11.22 14.15
CA GLY A 168 -7.06 10.29 15.17
C GLY A 168 -7.33 8.83 14.81
N ASP A 169 -6.51 7.92 15.33
CA ASP A 169 -6.52 6.50 14.96
C ASP A 169 -7.89 5.85 15.05
N SER A 170 -8.59 6.08 16.17
CA SER A 170 -9.90 5.45 16.42
C SER A 170 -10.94 5.81 15.35
N ALA A 171 -11.09 7.11 15.05
CA ALA A 171 -12.07 7.56 14.05
C ALA A 171 -11.63 7.21 12.63
N PHE A 172 -10.33 7.29 12.33
CA PHE A 172 -9.79 6.96 11.01
C PHE A 172 -10.04 5.48 10.67
N PHE A 173 -9.61 4.55 11.52
CA PHE A 173 -9.76 3.13 11.22
C PHE A 173 -11.22 2.67 11.29
N ALA A 174 -12.04 3.23 12.19
CA ALA A 174 -13.49 2.97 12.18
C ALA A 174 -14.13 3.45 10.86
N GLY A 175 -13.70 4.61 10.35
CA GLY A 175 -14.13 5.12 9.05
C GLY A 175 -13.73 4.20 7.90
N CYS A 176 -12.48 3.71 7.89
CA CYS A 176 -12.00 2.74 6.89
C CYS A 176 -12.81 1.44 6.92
N GLN A 177 -13.06 0.86 8.10
CA GLN A 177 -13.89 -0.35 8.23
C GLN A 177 -15.32 -0.13 7.73
N ASN A 178 -15.90 1.02 8.07
CA ASN A 178 -17.25 1.37 7.59
C ASN A 178 -17.28 1.51 6.07
N TYR A 179 -16.26 2.13 5.49
CA TYR A 179 -16.12 2.25 4.03
C TYR A 179 -16.01 0.87 3.36
N MET A 180 -15.13 0.00 3.89
CA MET A 180 -14.94 -1.37 3.40
C MET A 180 -16.23 -2.21 3.45
N ASN A 181 -17.07 -2.00 4.47
CA ASN A 181 -18.33 -2.75 4.62
C ASN A 181 -19.44 -2.24 3.71
N ASN A 182 -19.46 -0.93 3.42
CA ASN A 182 -20.52 -0.31 2.64
C ASN A 182 -20.23 -0.29 1.12
N LYS A 183 -18.98 -0.44 0.73
CA LYS A 183 -18.53 -0.30 -0.67
C LYS A 183 -17.88 -1.57 -1.21
N ALA A 184 -17.94 -2.68 -0.47
CA ALA A 184 -17.38 -3.94 -0.94
C ALA A 184 -18.03 -4.37 -2.27
N TYR A 185 -17.16 -4.63 -3.25
CA TYR A 185 -17.56 -5.14 -4.58
C TYR A 185 -18.54 -4.22 -5.35
N SER A 186 -18.52 -2.91 -5.06
CA SER A 186 -19.36 -1.92 -5.77
C SER A 186 -18.57 -1.19 -6.85
#